data_28ddedfc6eaecd4d2f3189116bffa15e
#
_entry.id   28ddedfc6eaecd4d2f3189116bffa15e
#
_cell.length_a   1.000
_cell.length_b   1.000
_cell.length_c   1.000
_cell.angle_alpha   90.00
_cell.angle_beta   90.00
_cell.angle_gamma   90.00
#
_symmetry.space_group_name_H-M   'P 1'
#
loop_
_entity.id
_entity.type
_entity.pdbx_description
1 polymer ?
#
loop_
_entity_poly.entity_id
_entity_poly.type
_entity_poly.pdbx_seq_one_letter_code
_entity_poly.pdbx_strand_id
1 'polypeptide(L)'
;TFQPDASIFDYTEYNYDTLAARMRELAFLNKGITITLSDRRNIDENGKMHSVSFHSEGGLREFASYLDRNREALIADVIYFEGEREGIPVEVALTYNTSYTENIQAYVNNINTHEGGTHLSGFRRGLTNTLKKYATDSGMLAKEKIEIDGDDFREGLTAVVSVKVAEPQFEGQT
;
A
#
# COMPACT_ATOMS: atom_id res chain seq x y z
N THR A 1 -22.60 -13.52 -11.39
CA THR A 1 -22.41 -12.87 -12.70
C THR A 1 -22.75 -11.40 -12.57
N PHE A 2 -21.91 -10.52 -13.07
CA PHE A 2 -22.13 -9.09 -13.11
C PHE A 2 -21.94 -8.60 -14.55
N GLN A 3 -22.83 -7.72 -15.00
CA GLN A 3 -22.75 -7.06 -16.31
C GLN A 3 -23.09 -5.58 -16.13
N PRO A 4 -22.22 -4.66 -16.57
CA PRO A 4 -22.53 -3.23 -16.54
C PRO A 4 -23.71 -2.92 -17.46
N ASP A 5 -24.58 -2.04 -17.02
CA ASP A 5 -25.72 -1.57 -17.84
C ASP A 5 -25.26 -0.46 -18.80
N ALA A 6 -25.31 -0.73 -20.11
CA ALA A 6 -24.91 0.21 -21.15
C ALA A 6 -25.78 1.47 -21.22
N SER A 7 -26.94 1.50 -20.55
CA SER A 7 -27.75 2.72 -20.46
C SER A 7 -27.27 3.69 -19.36
N ILE A 8 -26.39 3.20 -18.45
CA ILE A 8 -25.86 3.95 -17.30
C ILE A 8 -24.38 4.24 -17.46
N PHE A 9 -23.61 3.27 -18.01
CA PHE A 9 -22.16 3.37 -18.13
C PHE A 9 -21.76 3.57 -19.59
N ASP A 10 -20.96 4.59 -19.87
CA ASP A 10 -20.42 4.87 -21.20
C ASP A 10 -19.47 3.77 -21.70
N TYR A 11 -18.78 3.08 -20.76
CA TYR A 11 -17.86 1.99 -21.03
C TYR A 11 -18.27 0.74 -20.24
N THR A 12 -18.58 -0.33 -20.96
CA THR A 12 -19.01 -1.61 -20.38
C THR A 12 -17.97 -2.72 -20.51
N GLU A 13 -16.83 -2.42 -21.15
CA GLU A 13 -15.72 -3.36 -21.26
C GLU A 13 -14.72 -3.20 -20.12
N TYR A 14 -14.38 -4.31 -19.47
CA TYR A 14 -13.38 -4.33 -18.44
C TYR A 14 -11.97 -4.26 -19.00
N ASN A 15 -11.14 -3.40 -18.44
CA ASN A 15 -9.72 -3.36 -18.71
C ASN A 15 -9.01 -4.45 -17.88
N TYR A 16 -8.31 -5.37 -18.57
CA TYR A 16 -7.62 -6.48 -17.92
C TYR A 16 -6.53 -6.01 -16.96
N ASP A 17 -5.71 -5.04 -17.35
CA ASP A 17 -4.56 -4.57 -16.57
C ASP A 17 -5.02 -3.86 -15.29
N THR A 18 -6.09 -3.09 -15.36
CA THR A 18 -6.72 -2.44 -14.19
C THR A 18 -7.22 -3.48 -13.18
N LEU A 19 -7.91 -4.53 -13.67
CA LEU A 19 -8.36 -5.62 -12.80
C LEU A 19 -7.18 -6.41 -12.22
N ALA A 20 -6.16 -6.70 -13.05
CA ALA A 20 -4.96 -7.42 -12.60
C ALA A 20 -4.20 -6.64 -11.54
N ALA A 21 -4.04 -5.33 -11.70
CA ALA A 21 -3.42 -4.46 -10.70
C ALA A 21 -4.18 -4.52 -9.37
N ARG A 22 -5.50 -4.39 -9.42
CA ARG A 22 -6.35 -4.44 -8.23
C ARG A 22 -6.35 -5.80 -7.54
N MET A 23 -6.37 -6.91 -8.29
CA MET A 23 -6.30 -8.25 -7.72
C MET A 23 -4.95 -8.54 -7.07
N ARG A 24 -3.86 -8.00 -7.64
CA ARG A 24 -2.53 -8.07 -7.01
C ARG A 24 -2.49 -7.33 -5.68
N GLU A 25 -3.03 -6.11 -5.61
CA GLU A 25 -3.14 -5.38 -4.34
C GLU A 25 -3.93 -6.17 -3.29
N LEU A 26 -5.08 -6.72 -3.69
CA LEU A 26 -5.92 -7.52 -2.79
C LEU A 26 -5.20 -8.77 -2.28
N ALA A 27 -4.37 -9.41 -3.10
CA ALA A 27 -3.56 -10.55 -2.67
C ALA A 27 -2.50 -10.14 -1.63
N PHE A 28 -1.87 -8.97 -1.78
CA PHE A 28 -0.95 -8.43 -0.78
C PHE A 28 -1.66 -8.02 0.52
N LEU A 29 -2.83 -7.39 0.41
CA LEU A 29 -3.61 -6.93 1.57
C LEU A 29 -4.27 -8.07 2.36
N ASN A 30 -4.33 -9.28 1.78
CA ASN A 30 -4.93 -10.46 2.39
C ASN A 30 -4.00 -11.67 2.18
N LYS A 31 -2.91 -11.70 2.94
CA LYS A 31 -1.91 -12.77 2.81
C LYS A 31 -2.51 -14.16 2.87
N GLY A 32 -1.97 -15.08 2.09
CA GLY A 32 -2.40 -16.48 2.03
C GLY A 32 -3.56 -16.77 1.09
N ILE A 33 -4.27 -15.75 0.57
CA ILE A 33 -5.29 -15.99 -0.47
C ILE A 33 -4.65 -16.08 -1.85
N THR A 34 -5.31 -16.83 -2.74
CA THR A 34 -4.97 -16.86 -4.17
C THR A 34 -6.14 -16.32 -4.98
N ILE A 35 -5.87 -15.33 -5.82
CA ILE A 35 -6.85 -14.71 -6.70
C ILE A 35 -6.42 -14.98 -8.14
N THR A 36 -7.28 -15.61 -8.95
CA THR A 36 -7.01 -15.88 -10.36
C THR A 36 -7.90 -15.03 -11.25
N LEU A 37 -7.29 -14.30 -12.18
CA LEU A 37 -7.95 -13.55 -13.24
C LEU A 37 -7.76 -14.29 -14.57
N SER A 38 -8.87 -14.60 -15.24
CA SER A 38 -8.84 -15.21 -16.57
C SER A 38 -9.66 -14.39 -17.57
N ASP A 39 -9.04 -13.97 -18.66
CA ASP A 39 -9.71 -13.27 -19.76
C ASP A 39 -10.13 -14.27 -20.84
N ARG A 40 -11.45 -14.40 -21.04
CA ARG A 40 -12.04 -15.29 -22.04
C ARG A 40 -12.26 -14.64 -23.40
N ARG A 41 -12.02 -13.35 -23.53
CA ARG A 41 -12.21 -12.60 -24.80
C ARG A 41 -11.14 -12.96 -25.82
N ASN A 42 -9.92 -13.25 -25.34
CA ASN A 42 -8.78 -13.61 -26.16
C ASN A 42 -8.32 -15.03 -25.79
N ILE A 43 -8.61 -15.98 -26.68
CA ILE A 43 -8.16 -17.37 -26.55
C ILE A 43 -7.10 -17.58 -27.63
N ASP A 44 -5.94 -18.12 -27.26
CA ASP A 44 -4.87 -18.40 -28.21
C ASP A 44 -5.20 -19.57 -29.15
N GLU A 45 -4.35 -19.83 -30.14
CA GLU A 45 -4.53 -20.91 -31.15
C GLU A 45 -4.60 -22.32 -30.51
N ASN A 46 -4.12 -22.45 -29.25
CA ASN A 46 -4.14 -23.71 -28.50
C ASN A 46 -5.36 -23.80 -27.55
N GLY A 47 -6.29 -22.87 -27.62
CA GLY A 47 -7.46 -22.82 -26.76
C GLY A 47 -7.18 -22.31 -25.34
N LYS A 48 -6.00 -21.72 -25.09
CA LYS A 48 -5.59 -21.23 -23.78
C LYS A 48 -6.01 -19.76 -23.59
N MET A 49 -6.66 -19.49 -22.47
CA MET A 49 -7.03 -18.14 -22.03
C MET A 49 -5.86 -17.42 -21.41
N HIS A 50 -5.84 -16.10 -21.56
CA HIS A 50 -4.93 -15.26 -20.78
C HIS A 50 -5.34 -15.32 -19.29
N SER A 51 -4.52 -15.95 -18.48
CA SER A 51 -4.82 -16.16 -17.05
C SER A 51 -3.59 -15.87 -16.19
N VAL A 52 -3.79 -15.20 -15.04
CA VAL A 52 -2.76 -14.92 -14.06
C VAL A 52 -3.31 -15.18 -12.65
N SER A 53 -2.49 -15.74 -11.78
CA SER A 53 -2.82 -15.94 -10.37
C SER A 53 -1.93 -15.04 -9.50
N PHE A 54 -2.53 -14.37 -8.54
CA PHE A 54 -1.89 -13.53 -7.55
C PHE A 54 -1.98 -14.21 -6.20
N HIS A 55 -0.86 -14.29 -5.52
CA HIS A 55 -0.72 -14.87 -4.19
C HIS A 55 0.41 -14.19 -3.44
N SER A 56 0.28 -13.99 -2.14
CA SER A 56 1.31 -13.44 -1.28
C SER A 56 1.27 -14.10 0.09
N GLU A 57 2.39 -14.64 0.52
CA GLU A 57 2.59 -15.15 1.89
C GLU A 57 3.15 -14.07 2.82
N GLY A 58 3.90 -13.12 2.28
CA GLY A 58 4.51 -12.04 3.05
C GLY A 58 3.59 -10.81 3.25
N GLY A 59 2.44 -10.74 2.56
CA GLY A 59 1.45 -9.69 2.73
C GLY A 59 2.01 -8.29 2.48
N LEU A 60 1.85 -7.39 3.46
CA LEU A 60 2.30 -6.00 3.33
C LEU A 60 3.81 -5.85 3.15
N ARG A 61 4.63 -6.78 3.65
CA ARG A 61 6.09 -6.77 3.42
C ARG A 61 6.40 -6.90 1.93
N GLU A 62 5.78 -7.89 1.28
CA GLU A 62 5.94 -8.09 -0.15
C GLU A 62 5.35 -6.92 -0.95
N PHE A 63 4.27 -6.31 -0.46
CA PHE A 63 3.66 -5.16 -1.10
C PHE A 63 4.60 -3.94 -1.08
N ALA A 64 5.18 -3.61 0.06
CA ALA A 64 6.15 -2.52 0.15
C ALA A 64 7.37 -2.77 -0.76
N SER A 65 7.91 -4.00 -0.78
CA SER A 65 8.98 -4.39 -1.69
C SER A 65 8.57 -4.27 -3.16
N TYR A 66 7.33 -4.66 -3.50
CA TYR A 66 6.80 -4.54 -4.85
C TYR A 66 6.69 -3.07 -5.31
N LEU A 67 6.24 -2.18 -4.43
CA LEU A 67 6.14 -0.74 -4.72
C LEU A 67 7.53 -0.11 -4.92
N ASP A 68 8.53 -0.64 -4.24
CA ASP A 68 9.89 -0.10 -4.22
C ASP A 68 10.86 -0.79 -5.21
N ARG A 69 10.40 -1.81 -5.94
CA ARG A 69 11.22 -2.72 -6.77
C ARG A 69 12.13 -2.06 -7.82
N ASN A 70 11.82 -0.83 -8.23
CA ASN A 70 12.58 -0.09 -9.24
C ASN A 70 13.44 1.02 -8.62
N ARG A 71 13.63 1.01 -7.29
CA ARG A 71 14.39 2.01 -6.56
C ARG A 71 15.56 1.34 -5.84
N GLU A 72 16.58 2.13 -5.55
CA GLU A 72 17.72 1.67 -4.77
C GLU A 72 17.39 1.76 -3.28
N ALA A 73 17.37 0.61 -2.59
CA ALA A 73 17.01 0.53 -1.18
C ALA A 73 18.14 1.08 -0.29
N LEU A 74 17.78 1.89 0.70
CA LEU A 74 18.68 2.36 1.77
C LEU A 74 18.75 1.40 2.95
N ILE A 75 17.72 0.57 3.15
CA ILE A 75 17.67 -0.44 4.19
C ILE A 75 17.45 -1.82 3.57
N ALA A 76 18.10 -2.84 4.12
CA ALA A 76 18.11 -4.19 3.53
C ALA A 76 16.74 -4.88 3.63
N ASP A 77 16.06 -4.69 4.76
CA ASP A 77 14.81 -5.39 5.05
C ASP A 77 13.64 -4.39 5.20
N VAL A 78 12.48 -4.79 4.71
CA VAL A 78 11.24 -4.05 4.97
C VAL A 78 10.88 -4.14 6.46
N ILE A 79 10.72 -2.99 7.08
CA ILE A 79 10.23 -2.88 8.46
C ILE A 79 8.73 -3.16 8.45
N TYR A 80 8.30 -4.07 9.30
CA TYR A 80 6.89 -4.44 9.44
C TYR A 80 6.50 -4.48 10.91
N PHE A 81 5.34 -3.95 11.20
CA PHE A 81 4.70 -4.10 12.49
C PHE A 81 3.18 -4.16 12.33
N GLU A 82 2.58 -4.85 13.26
CA GLU A 82 1.13 -4.95 13.41
C GLU A 82 0.74 -4.69 14.86
N GLY A 83 -0.47 -4.24 15.06
CA GLY A 83 -1.00 -3.98 16.39
C GLY A 83 -2.48 -3.69 16.34
N GLU A 84 -3.06 -3.58 17.50
CA GLU A 84 -4.47 -3.22 17.67
C GLU A 84 -4.60 -2.12 18.72
N ARG A 85 -5.44 -1.16 18.47
CA ARG A 85 -5.81 -0.15 19.45
C ARG A 85 -7.31 0.14 19.36
N GLU A 86 -7.98 0.07 20.50
CA GLU A 86 -9.42 0.32 20.62
C GLU A 86 -10.26 -0.56 19.66
N GLY A 87 -9.84 -1.82 19.46
CA GLY A 87 -10.50 -2.76 18.56
C GLY A 87 -10.21 -2.53 17.08
N ILE A 88 -9.29 -1.63 16.72
CA ILE A 88 -8.90 -1.34 15.35
C ILE A 88 -7.54 -2.00 15.06
N PRO A 89 -7.50 -3.08 14.27
CA PRO A 89 -6.26 -3.67 13.79
C PRO A 89 -5.56 -2.72 12.79
N VAL A 90 -4.25 -2.59 12.95
CA VAL A 90 -3.37 -1.79 12.11
C VAL A 90 -2.18 -2.62 11.69
N GLU A 91 -1.89 -2.64 10.41
CA GLU A 91 -0.69 -3.22 9.85
C GLU A 91 0.08 -2.16 9.06
N VAL A 92 1.39 -2.14 9.21
CA VAL A 92 2.28 -1.23 8.48
C VAL A 92 3.50 -1.98 7.98
N ALA A 93 3.83 -1.78 6.72
CA ALA A 93 5.11 -2.15 6.14
C ALA A 93 5.77 -0.92 5.53
N LEU A 94 7.05 -0.71 5.78
CA LEU A 94 7.77 0.44 5.24
C LEU A 94 9.22 0.12 4.91
N THR A 95 9.77 0.85 3.95
CA THR A 95 11.18 0.83 3.57
C THR A 95 11.62 2.22 3.15
N TYR A 96 12.93 2.41 3.01
CA TYR A 96 13.52 3.65 2.53
C TYR A 96 14.40 3.40 1.32
N ASN A 97 14.39 4.32 0.38
CA ASN A 97 15.16 4.30 -0.85
C ASN A 97 15.86 5.65 -1.10
N THR A 98 16.70 5.72 -2.12
CA THR A 98 17.50 6.90 -2.45
C THR A 98 16.72 8.03 -3.13
N SER A 99 15.42 7.90 -3.35
CA SER A 99 14.60 8.97 -3.93
C SER A 99 14.26 10.03 -2.89
N TYR A 100 13.85 11.21 -3.37
CA TYR A 100 13.40 12.32 -2.52
C TYR A 100 11.87 12.39 -2.39
N THR A 101 11.17 11.33 -2.81
CA THR A 101 9.71 11.30 -2.85
C THR A 101 9.14 10.37 -1.81
N GLU A 102 8.06 10.78 -1.15
CA GLU A 102 7.22 9.94 -0.31
C GLU A 102 6.26 9.12 -1.20
N ASN A 103 6.17 7.82 -0.96
CA ASN A 103 5.23 6.91 -1.62
C ASN A 103 4.49 6.08 -0.57
N ILE A 104 3.37 6.58 -0.08
CA ILE A 104 2.54 5.88 0.91
C ILE A 104 1.23 5.45 0.28
N GLN A 105 0.92 4.16 0.38
CA GLN A 105 -0.37 3.58 0.06
C GLN A 105 -1.14 3.32 1.35
N ALA A 106 -2.33 3.90 1.47
CA ALA A 106 -3.15 3.78 2.67
C ALA A 106 -4.49 3.10 2.36
N TYR A 107 -4.88 2.15 3.22
CA TYR A 107 -6.06 1.32 3.03
C TYR A 107 -6.92 1.27 4.28
N VAL A 108 -8.23 1.35 4.07
CA VAL A 108 -9.25 1.08 5.08
C VAL A 108 -10.12 -0.06 4.56
N ASN A 109 -10.17 -1.20 5.28
CA ASN A 109 -10.91 -2.41 4.85
C ASN A 109 -10.56 -2.83 3.41
N ASN A 110 -9.28 -2.81 3.06
CA ASN A 110 -8.75 -3.09 1.73
C ASN A 110 -9.10 -2.06 0.64
N ILE A 111 -9.79 -0.97 0.96
CA ILE A 111 -10.12 0.11 0.02
C ILE A 111 -8.99 1.14 0.08
N ASN A 112 -8.40 1.46 -1.09
CA ASN A 112 -7.38 2.50 -1.16
C ASN A 112 -8.00 3.88 -0.92
N THR A 113 -7.43 4.62 0.03
CA THR A 113 -7.86 5.96 0.38
C THR A 113 -6.94 7.00 -0.29
N HIS A 114 -7.11 7.20 -1.60
CA HIS A 114 -6.26 8.08 -2.41
C HIS A 114 -6.22 9.52 -1.90
N GLU A 115 -7.33 10.02 -1.33
CA GLU A 115 -7.44 11.36 -0.77
C GLU A 115 -6.87 11.47 0.65
N GLY A 116 -6.35 10.37 1.19
CA GLY A 116 -5.79 10.31 2.54
C GLY A 116 -6.81 9.89 3.59
N GLY A 117 -6.67 10.46 4.80
CA GLY A 117 -7.53 10.17 5.93
C GLY A 117 -6.79 10.25 7.26
N THR A 118 -7.53 10.09 8.36
CA THR A 118 -6.99 10.19 9.73
C THR A 118 -5.95 9.13 10.03
N HIS A 119 -6.08 7.93 9.47
CA HIS A 119 -5.11 6.83 9.61
C HIS A 119 -3.76 7.17 8.95
N LEU A 120 -3.77 7.77 7.75
CA LEU A 120 -2.56 8.22 7.06
C LEU A 120 -1.91 9.39 7.79
N SER A 121 -2.70 10.39 8.19
CA SER A 121 -2.21 11.54 8.97
C SER A 121 -1.63 11.11 10.31
N GLY A 122 -2.28 10.13 10.97
CA GLY A 122 -1.81 9.53 12.20
C GLY A 122 -0.49 8.79 12.02
N PHE A 123 -0.35 8.00 10.95
CA PHE A 123 0.88 7.31 10.62
C PHE A 123 2.03 8.29 10.38
N ARG A 124 1.85 9.30 9.51
CA ARG A 124 2.86 10.33 9.21
C ARG A 124 3.34 11.02 10.48
N ARG A 125 2.40 11.46 11.32
CA ARG A 125 2.71 12.12 12.58
C ARG A 125 3.42 11.19 13.57
N GLY A 126 2.97 9.96 13.70
CA GLY A 126 3.56 8.95 14.58
C GLY A 126 4.99 8.62 14.18
N LEU A 127 5.23 8.35 12.89
CA LEU A 127 6.55 8.06 12.35
C LEU A 127 7.51 9.24 12.58
N THR A 128 7.14 10.44 12.16
CA THR A 128 7.95 11.65 12.31
C THR A 128 8.31 11.91 13.77
N ASN A 129 7.34 11.86 14.69
CA ASN A 129 7.58 12.10 16.10
C ASN A 129 8.52 11.05 16.71
N THR A 130 8.36 9.78 16.34
CA THR A 130 9.18 8.68 16.85
C THR A 130 10.63 8.82 16.37
N LEU A 131 10.84 9.06 15.07
CA LEU A 131 12.18 9.25 14.51
C LEU A 131 12.86 10.51 15.05
N LYS A 132 12.13 11.61 15.14
CA LYS A 132 12.65 12.86 15.73
C LYS A 132 13.05 12.69 17.19
N LYS A 133 12.21 12.00 17.97
CA LYS A 133 12.53 11.69 19.36
C LYS A 133 13.79 10.83 19.45
N TYR A 134 13.90 9.77 18.67
CA TYR A 134 15.07 8.90 18.64
C TYR A 134 16.35 9.69 18.25
N ALA A 135 16.29 10.49 17.21
CA ALA A 135 17.43 11.30 16.75
C ALA A 135 17.89 12.32 17.79
N THR A 136 16.94 12.87 18.57
CA THR A 136 17.23 13.78 19.69
C THR A 136 17.82 13.02 20.87
N ASP A 137 17.17 11.96 21.34
CA ASP A 137 17.59 11.20 22.51
C ASP A 137 18.96 10.50 22.31
N SER A 138 19.25 10.08 21.09
CA SER A 138 20.55 9.50 20.72
C SER A 138 21.68 10.53 20.54
N GLY A 139 21.36 11.83 20.58
CA GLY A 139 22.33 12.91 20.36
C GLY A 139 22.80 13.07 18.93
N MET A 140 22.21 12.37 17.96
CA MET A 140 22.62 12.41 16.54
C MET A 140 22.48 13.81 15.96
N LEU A 141 21.37 14.51 16.21
CA LEU A 141 21.13 15.87 15.70
C LEU A 141 22.16 16.87 16.23
N ALA A 142 22.49 16.78 17.50
CA ALA A 142 23.47 17.65 18.12
C ALA A 142 24.90 17.41 17.60
N LYS A 143 25.24 16.14 17.37
CA LYS A 143 26.54 15.73 16.83
C LYS A 143 26.74 16.22 15.39
N GLU A 144 25.75 16.02 14.53
CA GLU A 144 25.84 16.39 13.12
C GLU A 144 25.52 17.89 12.86
N LYS A 145 25.01 18.61 13.87
CA LYS A 145 24.63 20.04 13.78
C LYS A 145 23.65 20.34 12.67
N ILE A 146 22.70 19.43 12.45
CA ILE A 146 21.66 19.56 11.44
C ILE A 146 20.29 19.79 12.10
N GLU A 147 19.48 20.59 11.43
CA GLU A 147 18.06 20.70 11.72
C GLU A 147 17.31 19.86 10.72
N ILE A 148 16.40 18.99 11.20
CA ILE A 148 15.57 18.11 10.39
C ILE A 148 14.12 18.45 10.70
N ASP A 149 13.34 18.72 9.67
CA ASP A 149 11.91 18.92 9.82
C ASP A 149 11.12 17.60 9.64
N GLY A 150 9.79 17.68 9.70
CA GLY A 150 8.96 16.50 9.64
C GLY A 150 8.92 15.84 8.27
N ASP A 151 9.13 16.61 7.21
CA ASP A 151 9.06 16.12 5.84
C ASP A 151 10.34 15.38 5.46
N ASP A 152 11.50 15.85 5.95
CA ASP A 152 12.80 15.20 5.75
C ASP A 152 12.78 13.72 6.20
N PHE A 153 12.08 13.41 7.29
CA PHE A 153 11.92 12.02 7.77
C PHE A 153 11.10 11.14 6.83
N ARG A 154 10.42 11.72 5.85
CA ARG A 154 9.60 10.98 4.88
C ARG A 154 10.18 10.98 3.47
N GLU A 155 11.29 11.66 3.24
CA GLU A 155 12.02 11.56 1.98
C GLU A 155 12.51 10.14 1.75
N GLY A 156 12.26 9.61 0.57
CA GLY A 156 12.59 8.23 0.20
C GLY A 156 11.75 7.15 0.88
N LEU A 157 10.73 7.52 1.66
CA LEU A 157 9.84 6.56 2.32
C LEU A 157 8.90 5.90 1.32
N THR A 158 8.90 4.58 1.27
CA THR A 158 7.82 3.76 0.70
C THR A 158 7.12 3.02 1.83
N ALA A 159 5.81 3.19 1.96
CA ALA A 159 5.04 2.55 3.02
C ALA A 159 3.66 2.07 2.56
N VAL A 160 3.18 1.03 3.21
CA VAL A 160 1.78 0.56 3.10
C VAL A 160 1.18 0.57 4.50
N VAL A 161 0.06 1.24 4.65
CA VAL A 161 -0.70 1.34 5.91
C VAL A 161 -2.08 0.73 5.69
N SER A 162 -2.44 -0.28 6.46
CA SER A 162 -3.74 -0.95 6.38
C SER A 162 -4.41 -0.96 7.74
N VAL A 163 -5.65 -0.50 7.78
CA VAL A 163 -6.49 -0.54 8.99
C VAL A 163 -7.80 -1.27 8.70
N LYS A 164 -8.34 -1.93 9.73
CA LYS A 164 -9.65 -2.59 9.67
C LYS A 164 -10.60 -1.89 10.64
N VAL A 165 -11.67 -1.31 10.11
CA VAL A 165 -12.63 -0.50 10.87
C VAL A 165 -14.03 -1.09 10.67
N ALA A 166 -14.79 -1.27 11.76
CA ALA A 166 -16.12 -1.86 11.69
C ALA A 166 -17.10 -0.99 10.90
N GLU A 167 -17.07 0.32 11.13
CA GLU A 167 -17.96 1.29 10.49
C GLU A 167 -17.14 2.47 9.90
N PRO A 168 -16.45 2.24 8.76
CA PRO A 168 -15.64 3.29 8.17
C PRO A 168 -16.51 4.37 7.55
N GLN A 169 -16.07 5.63 7.68
CA GLN A 169 -16.66 6.75 6.98
C GLN A 169 -15.69 7.25 5.91
N PHE A 170 -16.10 7.21 4.66
CA PHE A 170 -15.34 7.71 3.53
C PHE A 170 -15.90 9.04 3.07
N GLU A 171 -15.03 9.99 2.77
CA GLU A 171 -15.42 11.32 2.26
C GLU A 171 -15.85 11.27 0.79
N GLY A 172 -15.43 10.27 0.04
CA GLY A 172 -15.78 10.01 -1.34
C GLY A 172 -16.16 8.54 -1.58
N GLN A 173 -16.53 8.21 -2.80
CA GLN A 173 -16.86 6.83 -3.22
C GLN A 173 -15.61 6.04 -3.69
N THR A 174 -14.47 6.40 -3.24
CA THR A 174 -13.21 5.77 -3.64
C THR A 174 -12.94 4.54 -2.88
#